data_e1a0e7a029d124f1dcaeaba0ec6b1512
#
_entry.id   e1a0e7a029d124f1dcaeaba0ec6b1512
#
_cell.length_a   1.000
_cell.length_b   1.000
_cell.length_c   1.000
_cell.angle_alpha   90.00
_cell.angle_beta   90.00
_cell.angle_gamma   90.00
#
_symmetry.space_group_name_H-M   'P 1'
#
loop_
_entity.id
_entity.type
_entity.pdbx_description
1 polymer ?
#
loop_
_entity_poly.entity_id
_entity_poly.type
_entity_poly.pdbx_seq_one_letter_code
_entity_poly.pdbx_strand_id
1 'polypeptide(L)'
;MDHEERRQIAMERIDTILIAAETDGSLMYPNMRDWNNVTFHPGYGLLPVNSPKVSQLSGPSLGKFIQILEVMRNLILTNRRTTKRDIFYQMFVSCSSQQEVDRLVSVAVAVLQVPRLILGVMATSKGLVVGDLRYTNSEGVVVDCSLAVGGDAIPQDVTSLSHILTSANFILVVEKDAVFQRLLEDGIFSGCLPSLIMVTGKGVPDLATRQLVHLLSSQFKLPVLILTDCDPYGLEIFFMYKYGSLAMSWAAEPLAVSSSVWLGLLPSELSVLDIGNSSMKPHSDMDTRKMMEMSKREYLQLESENEGLRRELEIMWDIGRKAEIQQIVEMRDDGFLAQEYLPWKISRCSWI
;
A
#
# COMPACT_ATOMS: atom_id res chain seq x y z
N MET A 1 -22.26 -3.52 1.31
CA MET A 1 -22.36 -4.41 0.13
C MET A 1 -21.61 -5.68 0.47
N ASP A 2 -22.30 -6.82 0.50
CA ASP A 2 -21.69 -8.08 0.84
C ASP A 2 -20.83 -8.64 -0.32
N HIS A 3 -20.15 -9.76 -0.09
CA HIS A 3 -19.23 -10.36 -1.05
C HIS A 3 -19.98 -10.92 -2.29
N GLU A 4 -21.18 -11.47 -2.10
CA GLU A 4 -21.99 -12.05 -3.17
C GLU A 4 -22.57 -10.97 -4.08
N GLU A 5 -23.08 -9.90 -3.50
CA GLU A 5 -23.58 -8.73 -4.23
C GLU A 5 -22.48 -8.11 -5.12
N ARG A 6 -21.25 -7.99 -4.60
CA ARG A 6 -20.10 -7.51 -5.39
C ARG A 6 -19.74 -8.45 -6.55
N ARG A 7 -19.87 -9.77 -6.37
CA ARG A 7 -19.67 -10.77 -7.43
C ARG A 7 -20.69 -10.63 -8.53
N GLN A 8 -21.97 -10.47 -8.17
CA GLN A 8 -23.03 -10.27 -9.14
C GLN A 8 -22.80 -9.01 -9.97
N ILE A 9 -22.47 -7.89 -9.33
CA ILE A 9 -22.13 -6.64 -10.01
C ILE A 9 -20.93 -6.83 -10.95
N ALA A 10 -19.90 -7.57 -10.52
CA ALA A 10 -18.75 -7.85 -11.34
C ALA A 10 -19.13 -8.65 -12.60
N MET A 11 -20.00 -9.66 -12.46
CA MET A 11 -20.49 -10.46 -13.59
C MET A 11 -21.26 -9.60 -14.60
N GLU A 12 -22.22 -8.82 -14.15
CA GLU A 12 -23.02 -7.94 -14.99
C GLU A 12 -22.16 -6.94 -15.78
N ARG A 13 -21.14 -6.37 -15.11
CA ARG A 13 -20.18 -5.47 -15.75
C ARG A 13 -19.29 -6.17 -16.76
N ILE A 14 -18.81 -7.39 -16.46
CA ILE A 14 -18.02 -8.20 -17.39
C ILE A 14 -18.84 -8.49 -18.66
N ASP A 15 -20.07 -8.97 -18.50
CA ASP A 15 -20.92 -9.32 -19.64
C ASP A 15 -21.23 -8.07 -20.50
N THR A 16 -21.48 -6.92 -19.88
CA THR A 16 -21.68 -5.64 -20.58
C THR A 16 -20.44 -5.24 -21.41
N ILE A 17 -19.23 -5.37 -20.81
CA ILE A 17 -18.00 -4.99 -21.48
C ILE A 17 -17.67 -5.95 -22.63
N LEU A 18 -17.90 -7.25 -22.47
CA LEU A 18 -17.68 -8.25 -23.53
C LEU A 18 -18.56 -7.94 -24.74
N ILE A 19 -19.84 -7.65 -24.55
CA ILE A 19 -20.77 -7.28 -25.63
C ILE A 19 -20.31 -5.97 -26.32
N ALA A 20 -19.95 -4.94 -25.55
CA ALA A 20 -19.50 -3.66 -26.09
C ALA A 20 -18.19 -3.81 -26.89
N ALA A 21 -17.23 -4.59 -26.37
CA ALA A 21 -15.95 -4.83 -27.03
C ALA A 21 -16.09 -5.58 -28.38
N GLU A 22 -17.03 -6.51 -28.47
CA GLU A 22 -17.35 -7.19 -29.74
C GLU A 22 -18.00 -6.27 -30.76
N THR A 23 -18.85 -5.34 -30.30
CA THR A 23 -19.58 -4.41 -31.16
C THR A 23 -18.71 -3.28 -31.67
N ASP A 24 -17.93 -2.65 -30.78
CA ASP A 24 -17.22 -1.40 -31.04
C ASP A 24 -15.77 -1.61 -31.53
N GLY A 25 -15.22 -2.82 -31.38
CA GLY A 25 -13.83 -3.15 -31.72
C GLY A 25 -12.78 -2.37 -30.91
N SER A 26 -13.21 -1.64 -29.87
CA SER A 26 -12.35 -0.90 -28.96
C SER A 26 -12.99 -0.71 -27.57
N LEU A 27 -12.15 -0.49 -26.56
CA LEU A 27 -12.57 -0.20 -25.19
C LEU A 27 -11.85 1.05 -24.68
N MET A 28 -12.61 2.01 -24.19
CA MET A 28 -12.07 3.18 -23.48
C MET A 28 -11.99 2.87 -21.99
N TYR A 29 -10.88 3.24 -21.34
CA TYR A 29 -10.70 3.04 -19.90
C TYR A 29 -9.98 4.22 -19.26
N PRO A 30 -10.20 4.53 -17.96
CA PRO A 30 -9.51 5.61 -17.27
C PRO A 30 -8.00 5.43 -17.30
N ASN A 31 -7.25 6.48 -17.65
CA ASN A 31 -5.80 6.45 -17.59
C ASN A 31 -5.34 6.51 -16.12
N MET A 32 -5.04 5.35 -15.55
CA MET A 32 -4.62 5.19 -14.14
C MET A 32 -3.22 5.76 -13.82
N ARG A 33 -2.58 6.45 -14.76
CA ARG A 33 -1.28 7.12 -14.58
C ARG A 33 -1.39 8.64 -14.64
N ASP A 34 -2.57 9.18 -14.92
CA ASP A 34 -2.80 10.62 -15.01
C ASP A 34 -3.35 11.16 -13.69
N TRP A 35 -2.58 12.00 -13.01
CA TRP A 35 -2.98 12.65 -11.77
C TRP A 35 -4.21 13.56 -11.91
N ASN A 36 -4.54 14.01 -13.12
CA ASN A 36 -5.80 14.74 -13.34
C ASN A 36 -7.05 13.85 -13.29
N ASN A 37 -6.88 12.53 -13.18
CA ASN A 37 -8.00 11.59 -13.05
C ASN A 37 -8.40 11.31 -11.60
N VAL A 38 -7.75 11.95 -10.66
CA VAL A 38 -8.09 11.86 -9.24
C VAL A 38 -8.25 13.24 -8.63
N THR A 39 -9.06 13.31 -7.59
CA THR A 39 -9.20 14.46 -6.69
C THR A 39 -8.98 14.01 -5.26
N PHE A 40 -8.55 14.90 -4.41
CA PHE A 40 -8.29 14.60 -3.01
C PHE A 40 -9.52 14.86 -2.14
N HIS A 41 -9.81 13.92 -1.25
CA HIS A 41 -10.84 14.05 -0.21
C HIS A 41 -10.21 13.78 1.17
N PRO A 42 -10.33 14.71 2.16
CA PRO A 42 -9.65 14.60 3.45
C PRO A 42 -9.92 13.29 4.21
N GLY A 43 -11.16 12.77 4.14
CA GLY A 43 -11.55 11.56 4.85
C GLY A 43 -11.25 10.24 4.12
N TYR A 44 -11.18 10.25 2.78
CA TYR A 44 -11.08 9.05 1.96
C TYR A 44 -9.81 8.97 1.10
N GLY A 45 -9.02 10.05 1.05
CA GLY A 45 -7.81 10.12 0.22
C GLY A 45 -8.11 10.42 -1.25
N LEU A 46 -7.43 9.73 -2.16
CA LEU A 46 -7.55 9.96 -3.61
C LEU A 46 -8.79 9.26 -4.19
N LEU A 47 -9.76 10.02 -4.66
CA LEU A 47 -10.98 9.55 -5.32
C LEU A 47 -10.91 9.78 -6.83
N PRO A 48 -11.56 8.95 -7.66
CA PRO A 48 -11.63 9.17 -9.09
C PRO A 48 -12.50 10.39 -9.42
N VAL A 49 -12.13 11.14 -10.46
CA VAL A 49 -12.97 12.21 -11.00
C VAL A 49 -14.12 11.64 -11.85
N ASN A 50 -15.22 12.39 -11.98
CA ASN A 50 -16.38 11.97 -12.77
C ASN A 50 -16.09 11.84 -14.29
N SER A 51 -15.17 12.63 -14.82
CA SER A 51 -14.83 12.67 -16.24
C SER A 51 -13.32 12.48 -16.44
N PRO A 52 -12.80 11.26 -16.28
CA PRO A 52 -11.37 11.01 -16.38
C PRO A 52 -10.88 11.10 -17.82
N LYS A 53 -9.63 11.49 -18.00
CA LYS A 53 -8.93 11.25 -19.25
C LYS A 53 -8.81 9.76 -19.50
N VAL A 54 -9.15 9.33 -20.71
CA VAL A 54 -9.22 7.92 -21.06
C VAL A 54 -8.06 7.50 -21.94
N SER A 55 -7.73 6.23 -21.87
CA SER A 55 -6.88 5.49 -22.79
C SER A 55 -7.74 4.48 -23.56
N GLN A 56 -7.26 3.99 -24.70
CA GLN A 56 -8.00 3.07 -25.55
C GLN A 56 -7.26 1.72 -25.67
N LEU A 57 -8.02 0.63 -25.57
CA LEU A 57 -7.61 -0.70 -26.01
C LEU A 57 -8.28 -1.03 -27.34
N SER A 58 -7.51 -1.53 -28.30
CA SER A 58 -7.99 -1.95 -29.62
C SER A 58 -7.12 -3.07 -30.18
N GLY A 59 -7.57 -3.72 -31.25
CA GLY A 59 -6.83 -4.75 -31.94
C GLY A 59 -6.34 -5.89 -31.05
N PRO A 60 -5.08 -6.36 -31.19
CA PRO A 60 -4.57 -7.50 -30.42
C PRO A 60 -4.62 -7.31 -28.90
N SER A 61 -4.43 -6.08 -28.40
CA SER A 61 -4.50 -5.77 -26.97
C SER A 61 -5.91 -5.91 -26.42
N LEU A 62 -6.94 -5.56 -27.20
CA LEU A 62 -8.33 -5.78 -26.84
C LEU A 62 -8.66 -7.28 -26.77
N GLY A 63 -8.22 -8.07 -27.78
CA GLY A 63 -8.43 -9.51 -27.77
C GLY A 63 -7.82 -10.21 -26.55
N LYS A 64 -6.62 -9.82 -26.12
CA LYS A 64 -5.99 -10.31 -24.89
C LYS A 64 -6.78 -9.89 -23.64
N PHE A 65 -7.29 -8.66 -23.62
CA PHE A 65 -8.10 -8.17 -22.52
C PHE A 65 -9.42 -8.94 -22.38
N ILE A 66 -10.09 -9.23 -23.50
CA ILE A 66 -11.29 -10.08 -23.53
C ILE A 66 -11.00 -11.46 -22.93
N GLN A 67 -9.90 -12.10 -23.32
CA GLN A 67 -9.50 -13.39 -22.75
C GLN A 67 -9.30 -13.32 -21.23
N ILE A 68 -8.71 -12.23 -20.72
CA ILE A 68 -8.58 -12.02 -19.26
C ILE A 68 -9.95 -11.87 -18.59
N LEU A 69 -10.88 -11.12 -19.18
CA LEU A 69 -12.25 -11.02 -18.66
C LEU A 69 -12.98 -12.35 -18.62
N GLU A 70 -12.82 -13.17 -19.66
CA GLU A 70 -13.37 -14.55 -19.71
C GLU A 70 -12.80 -15.44 -18.60
N VAL A 71 -11.48 -15.36 -18.35
CA VAL A 71 -10.85 -16.06 -17.22
C VAL A 71 -11.45 -15.59 -15.90
N MET A 72 -11.57 -14.28 -15.67
CA MET A 72 -12.17 -13.72 -14.45
C MET A 72 -13.63 -14.15 -14.30
N ARG A 73 -14.41 -14.11 -15.38
CA ARG A 73 -15.79 -14.57 -15.41
C ARG A 73 -15.91 -16.04 -14.97
N ASN A 74 -15.05 -16.91 -15.51
CA ASN A 74 -15.04 -18.32 -15.15
C ASN A 74 -14.63 -18.54 -13.68
N LEU A 75 -13.66 -17.77 -13.16
CA LEU A 75 -13.26 -17.82 -11.75
C LEU A 75 -14.42 -17.46 -10.81
N ILE A 76 -15.19 -16.42 -11.15
CA ILE A 76 -16.37 -16.01 -10.39
C ILE A 76 -17.44 -17.13 -10.41
N LEU A 77 -17.78 -17.64 -11.57
CA LEU A 77 -18.78 -18.71 -11.74
C LEU A 77 -18.44 -20.00 -11.01
N THR A 78 -17.16 -20.38 -11.05
CA THR A 78 -16.69 -21.64 -10.44
C THR A 78 -16.26 -21.48 -8.98
N ASN A 79 -16.36 -20.26 -8.42
CA ASN A 79 -15.82 -19.92 -7.09
C ASN A 79 -14.37 -20.32 -6.89
N ARG A 80 -13.55 -20.23 -7.96
CA ARG A 80 -12.12 -20.53 -7.93
C ARG A 80 -11.30 -19.26 -7.83
N ARG A 81 -10.09 -19.41 -7.36
CA ARG A 81 -9.11 -18.32 -7.24
C ARG A 81 -7.83 -18.71 -7.99
N THR A 82 -7.17 -17.72 -8.56
CA THR A 82 -5.90 -17.87 -9.28
C THR A 82 -4.98 -16.69 -9.02
N THR A 83 -3.70 -16.82 -9.32
CA THR A 83 -2.75 -15.70 -9.26
C THR A 83 -2.57 -15.07 -10.65
N LYS A 84 -2.07 -13.84 -10.72
CA LYS A 84 -1.69 -13.21 -11.99
C LYS A 84 -0.65 -14.04 -12.76
N ARG A 85 0.21 -14.76 -12.03
CA ARG A 85 1.23 -15.61 -12.61
C ARG A 85 0.61 -16.83 -13.29
N ASP A 86 -0.40 -17.43 -12.67
CA ASP A 86 -1.15 -18.54 -13.27
C ASP A 86 -1.94 -18.09 -14.49
N ILE A 87 -2.53 -16.89 -14.46
CA ILE A 87 -3.17 -16.28 -15.64
C ILE A 87 -2.15 -16.15 -16.78
N PHE A 88 -0.94 -15.68 -16.48
CA PHE A 88 0.11 -15.57 -17.49
C PHE A 88 0.44 -16.93 -18.10
N TYR A 89 0.58 -18.00 -17.31
CA TYR A 89 0.83 -19.34 -17.83
C TYR A 89 -0.32 -19.86 -18.67
N GLN A 90 -1.58 -19.60 -18.33
CA GLN A 90 -2.74 -19.94 -19.14
C GLN A 90 -2.76 -19.17 -20.46
N MET A 91 -2.26 -17.93 -20.48
CA MET A 91 -2.23 -17.05 -21.65
C MET A 91 -0.86 -16.99 -22.34
N PHE A 92 0.06 -17.90 -22.05
CA PHE A 92 1.44 -17.86 -22.52
C PHE A 92 1.58 -17.74 -24.05
N VAL A 93 0.64 -18.28 -24.81
CA VAL A 93 0.60 -18.16 -26.28
C VAL A 93 0.15 -16.75 -26.72
N SER A 94 -0.69 -16.10 -25.95
CA SER A 94 -1.30 -14.80 -26.30
C SER A 94 -0.53 -13.62 -25.73
N CYS A 95 0.03 -13.75 -24.52
CA CYS A 95 0.74 -12.67 -23.82
C CYS A 95 2.25 -12.90 -23.83
N SER A 96 3.00 -11.86 -24.23
CA SER A 96 4.46 -11.93 -24.37
C SER A 96 5.22 -11.81 -23.05
N SER A 97 4.60 -11.27 -22.00
CA SER A 97 5.24 -11.04 -20.70
C SER A 97 4.25 -11.02 -19.54
N GLN A 98 4.75 -11.31 -18.33
CA GLN A 98 4.00 -11.15 -17.09
C GLN A 98 3.53 -9.69 -16.88
N GLN A 99 4.34 -8.72 -17.27
CA GLN A 99 4.01 -7.30 -17.15
C GLN A 99 2.79 -6.91 -17.99
N GLU A 100 2.60 -7.54 -19.16
CA GLU A 100 1.43 -7.33 -20.00
C GLU A 100 0.15 -7.83 -19.31
N VAL A 101 0.19 -9.02 -18.73
CA VAL A 101 -0.93 -9.56 -17.93
C VAL A 101 -1.21 -8.67 -16.72
N ASP A 102 -0.18 -8.25 -16.00
CA ASP A 102 -0.31 -7.37 -14.84
C ASP A 102 -1.01 -6.04 -15.21
N ARG A 103 -0.65 -5.47 -16.36
CA ARG A 103 -1.28 -4.25 -16.89
C ARG A 103 -2.74 -4.49 -17.23
N LEU A 104 -3.05 -5.56 -17.97
CA LEU A 104 -4.43 -5.85 -18.40
C LEU A 104 -5.34 -6.21 -17.23
N VAL A 105 -4.85 -6.97 -16.24
CA VAL A 105 -5.58 -7.21 -14.97
C VAL A 105 -5.86 -5.89 -14.25
N SER A 106 -4.91 -4.98 -14.22
CA SER A 106 -5.11 -3.66 -13.61
C SER A 106 -6.16 -2.82 -14.36
N VAL A 107 -6.16 -2.90 -15.69
CA VAL A 107 -7.22 -2.27 -16.51
C VAL A 107 -8.60 -2.89 -16.21
N ALA A 108 -8.68 -4.23 -16.12
CA ALA A 108 -9.94 -4.91 -15.77
C ALA A 108 -10.50 -4.43 -14.42
N VAL A 109 -9.64 -4.37 -13.41
CA VAL A 109 -10.00 -3.86 -12.08
C VAL A 109 -10.51 -2.41 -12.13
N ALA A 110 -9.85 -1.54 -12.89
CA ALA A 110 -10.23 -0.13 -13.02
C ALA A 110 -11.53 0.07 -13.78
N VAL A 111 -11.77 -0.70 -14.84
CA VAL A 111 -13.01 -0.61 -15.65
C VAL A 111 -14.18 -1.22 -14.89
N LEU A 112 -13.97 -2.36 -14.25
CA LEU A 112 -14.99 -3.04 -13.47
C LEU A 112 -15.27 -2.36 -12.13
N GLN A 113 -14.34 -1.55 -11.61
CA GLN A 113 -14.43 -0.89 -10.30
C GLN A 113 -14.78 -1.88 -9.17
N VAL A 114 -14.17 -3.05 -9.20
CA VAL A 114 -14.28 -4.08 -8.16
C VAL A 114 -12.88 -4.58 -7.78
N PRO A 115 -12.67 -4.91 -6.49
CA PRO A 115 -11.40 -5.47 -6.05
C PRO A 115 -11.08 -6.75 -6.83
N ARG A 116 -9.82 -6.93 -7.22
CA ARG A 116 -9.42 -8.11 -7.98
C ARG A 116 -9.70 -9.44 -7.27
N LEU A 117 -9.78 -9.43 -5.92
CA LEU A 117 -10.16 -10.58 -5.13
C LEU A 117 -11.57 -11.06 -5.47
N ILE A 118 -12.50 -10.12 -5.71
CA ILE A 118 -13.87 -10.42 -6.17
C ILE A 118 -13.85 -11.07 -7.56
N LEU A 119 -12.89 -10.68 -8.40
CA LEU A 119 -12.66 -11.26 -9.73
C LEU A 119 -11.92 -12.62 -9.68
N GLY A 120 -11.71 -13.19 -8.50
CA GLY A 120 -10.98 -14.43 -8.30
C GLY A 120 -9.46 -14.33 -8.51
N VAL A 121 -8.90 -13.11 -8.68
CA VAL A 121 -7.48 -12.91 -8.91
C VAL A 121 -6.77 -12.50 -7.63
N MET A 122 -5.99 -13.43 -7.08
CA MET A 122 -5.27 -13.23 -5.82
C MET A 122 -3.97 -12.44 -6.03
N ALA A 123 -3.56 -11.71 -5.00
CA ALA A 123 -2.18 -11.25 -4.86
C ALA A 123 -1.45 -12.22 -3.94
N THR A 124 -0.19 -12.47 -4.23
CA THR A 124 0.68 -13.02 -3.21
C THR A 124 0.85 -11.94 -2.14
N SER A 125 0.30 -12.17 -0.95
CA SER A 125 0.60 -11.31 0.19
C SER A 125 2.05 -11.50 0.56
N LYS A 126 2.78 -10.41 0.71
CA LYS A 126 4.19 -10.42 1.14
C LYS A 126 4.37 -9.76 2.51
N GLY A 127 3.34 -9.05 2.99
CA GLY A 127 3.37 -8.36 4.26
C GLY A 127 3.42 -9.30 5.45
N LEU A 128 4.03 -8.82 6.53
CA LEU A 128 4.07 -9.49 7.82
C LEU A 128 3.42 -8.63 8.89
N VAL A 129 2.88 -9.30 9.91
CA VAL A 129 2.33 -8.67 11.12
C VAL A 129 2.80 -9.41 12.36
N VAL A 130 3.05 -8.67 13.44
CA VAL A 130 3.46 -9.21 14.74
C VAL A 130 2.97 -8.29 15.85
N GLY A 131 2.83 -8.81 17.07
CA GLY A 131 2.48 -8.04 18.27
C GLY A 131 1.09 -8.35 18.78
N ASP A 132 0.50 -7.41 19.48
CA ASP A 132 -0.76 -7.62 20.20
C ASP A 132 -1.97 -7.63 19.25
N LEU A 133 -2.09 -8.72 18.50
CA LEU A 133 -3.17 -8.97 17.57
C LEU A 133 -3.53 -10.46 17.55
N ARG A 134 -4.81 -10.76 17.73
CA ARG A 134 -5.36 -12.10 17.60
C ARG A 134 -6.59 -12.08 16.72
N TYR A 135 -6.73 -13.05 15.81
CA TYR A 135 -7.89 -13.15 14.94
C TYR A 135 -8.18 -14.60 14.53
N THR A 136 -9.37 -14.84 14.00
CA THR A 136 -9.72 -16.11 13.35
C THR A 136 -9.71 -15.90 11.84
N ASN A 137 -8.96 -16.75 11.11
CA ASN A 137 -8.87 -16.68 9.64
C ASN A 137 -10.09 -17.35 8.97
N SER A 138 -10.13 -17.32 7.61
CA SER A 138 -11.20 -17.92 6.82
C SER A 138 -11.37 -19.45 6.96
N GLU A 139 -10.36 -20.12 7.50
CA GLU A 139 -10.37 -21.57 7.75
C GLU A 139 -10.83 -21.91 9.17
N GLY A 140 -11.19 -20.91 9.98
CA GLY A 140 -11.56 -21.05 11.37
C GLY A 140 -10.37 -21.24 12.33
N VAL A 141 -9.13 -21.05 11.85
CA VAL A 141 -7.92 -21.15 12.67
C VAL A 141 -7.70 -19.85 13.42
N VAL A 142 -7.45 -19.94 14.72
CA VAL A 142 -7.08 -18.80 15.55
C VAL A 142 -5.58 -18.55 15.38
N VAL A 143 -5.24 -17.33 14.97
CA VAL A 143 -3.86 -16.84 14.84
C VAL A 143 -3.60 -15.85 15.96
N ASP A 144 -2.50 -16.03 16.69
CA ASP A 144 -2.02 -15.13 17.73
C ASP A 144 -0.66 -14.56 17.32
N CYS A 145 -0.68 -13.33 16.80
CA CYS A 145 0.52 -12.68 16.27
C CYS A 145 1.56 -12.32 17.34
N SER A 146 1.19 -12.37 18.62
CA SER A 146 2.15 -12.12 19.72
C SER A 146 3.17 -13.25 19.87
N LEU A 147 2.85 -14.44 19.35
CA LEU A 147 3.68 -15.64 19.40
C LEU A 147 4.57 -15.80 18.14
N ALA A 148 4.41 -14.92 17.15
CA ALA A 148 5.08 -15.05 15.86
C ALA A 148 6.57 -14.69 15.96
N VAL A 149 7.43 -15.67 15.74
CA VAL A 149 8.88 -15.44 15.58
C VAL A 149 9.17 -14.97 14.16
N GLY A 150 9.51 -13.68 14.00
CA GLY A 150 9.76 -13.07 12.68
C GLY A 150 8.52 -12.54 11.95
N GLY A 151 7.34 -12.62 12.58
CA GLY A 151 6.06 -12.13 12.05
C GLY A 151 5.25 -13.16 11.28
N ASP A 152 3.93 -13.08 11.40
CA ASP A 152 2.97 -13.88 10.64
C ASP A 152 2.68 -13.26 9.28
N ALA A 153 2.49 -14.10 8.26
CA ALA A 153 2.06 -13.63 6.94
C ALA A 153 0.64 -13.05 7.01
N ILE A 154 0.48 -11.84 6.49
CA ILE A 154 -0.84 -11.20 6.40
C ILE A 154 -1.73 -12.03 5.46
N PRO A 155 -2.95 -12.43 5.89
CA PRO A 155 -3.87 -13.17 5.05
C PRO A 155 -4.24 -12.40 3.79
N GLN A 156 -4.36 -13.10 2.66
CA GLN A 156 -4.71 -12.48 1.38
C GLN A 156 -6.11 -11.88 1.38
N ASP A 157 -7.04 -12.50 2.11
CA ASP A 157 -8.41 -12.06 2.30
C ASP A 157 -8.61 -11.51 3.71
N VAL A 158 -8.22 -10.26 3.89
CA VAL A 158 -8.41 -9.53 5.17
C VAL A 158 -9.88 -9.36 5.51
N THR A 159 -10.78 -9.35 4.52
CA THR A 159 -12.22 -9.17 4.74
C THR A 159 -12.90 -10.40 5.36
N SER A 160 -12.23 -11.55 5.32
CA SER A 160 -12.71 -12.80 5.93
C SER A 160 -12.29 -12.98 7.40
N LEU A 161 -11.48 -12.07 7.94
CA LEU A 161 -11.04 -12.13 9.34
C LEU A 161 -12.22 -11.90 10.29
N SER A 162 -12.26 -12.70 11.34
CA SER A 162 -13.28 -12.62 12.38
C SER A 162 -12.66 -12.71 13.79
N HIS A 163 -13.44 -12.36 14.81
CA HIS A 163 -13.00 -12.40 16.22
C HIS A 163 -11.65 -11.69 16.43
N ILE A 164 -11.50 -10.51 15.81
CA ILE A 164 -10.28 -9.71 15.93
C ILE A 164 -10.22 -9.10 17.32
N LEU A 165 -9.12 -9.33 18.03
CA LEU A 165 -8.87 -8.85 19.38
C LEU A 165 -7.49 -8.19 19.43
N THR A 166 -7.42 -7.03 20.07
CA THR A 166 -6.18 -6.33 20.36
C THR A 166 -6.37 -5.38 21.54
N SER A 167 -5.33 -5.18 22.34
CA SER A 167 -5.18 -4.11 23.32
C SER A 167 -4.04 -3.16 22.96
N ALA A 168 -3.57 -3.21 21.71
CA ALA A 168 -2.53 -2.33 21.22
C ALA A 168 -2.94 -0.85 21.31
N ASN A 169 -1.96 0.01 21.55
CA ASN A 169 -2.16 1.45 21.60
C ASN A 169 -1.95 2.12 20.24
N PHE A 170 -1.20 1.47 19.34
CA PHE A 170 -0.92 2.00 18.00
C PHE A 170 -0.44 0.88 17.05
N ILE A 171 -0.43 1.20 15.77
CA ILE A 171 0.15 0.36 14.70
C ILE A 171 1.45 1.03 14.24
N LEU A 172 2.56 0.30 14.26
CA LEU A 172 3.83 0.71 13.68
C LEU A 172 4.02 0.03 12.32
N VAL A 173 3.97 0.80 11.26
CA VAL A 173 4.29 0.32 9.90
C VAL A 173 5.75 0.57 9.62
N VAL A 174 6.49 -0.48 9.25
CA VAL A 174 7.92 -0.41 8.92
C VAL A 174 8.11 -0.74 7.44
N GLU A 175 8.78 0.13 6.71
CA GLU A 175 8.95 -0.03 5.26
C GLU A 175 9.69 -1.32 4.90
N LYS A 176 10.90 -1.52 5.44
CA LYS A 176 11.80 -2.61 5.05
C LYS A 176 11.68 -3.82 5.97
N ASP A 177 11.63 -5.00 5.37
CA ASP A 177 11.68 -6.27 6.11
C ASP A 177 12.93 -6.39 7.01
N ALA A 178 14.09 -5.97 6.51
CA ALA A 178 15.32 -6.00 7.30
C ALA A 178 15.23 -5.15 8.58
N VAL A 179 14.61 -3.97 8.51
CA VAL A 179 14.40 -3.10 9.68
C VAL A 179 13.34 -3.70 10.61
N PHE A 180 12.28 -4.30 10.05
CA PHE A 180 11.26 -5.01 10.81
C PHE A 180 11.86 -6.17 11.61
N GLN A 181 12.69 -7.01 10.98
CA GLN A 181 13.37 -8.13 11.66
C GLN A 181 14.36 -7.62 12.72
N ARG A 182 15.12 -6.57 12.41
CA ARG A 182 16.04 -5.96 13.37
C ARG A 182 15.33 -5.44 14.62
N LEU A 183 14.19 -4.78 14.48
CA LEU A 183 13.39 -4.32 15.62
C LEU A 183 12.91 -5.48 16.51
N LEU A 184 12.61 -6.64 15.92
CA LEU A 184 12.27 -7.86 16.68
C LEU A 184 13.47 -8.39 17.45
N GLU A 185 14.63 -8.49 16.80
CA GLU A 185 15.88 -8.93 17.39
C GLU A 185 16.31 -8.01 18.53
N ASP A 186 16.14 -6.70 18.37
CA ASP A 186 16.44 -5.68 19.38
C ASP A 186 15.40 -5.61 20.51
N GLY A 187 14.38 -6.47 20.49
CA GLY A 187 13.41 -6.62 21.58
C GLY A 187 12.42 -5.48 21.72
N ILE A 188 11.89 -4.95 20.61
CA ILE A 188 10.92 -3.83 20.60
C ILE A 188 9.71 -4.05 21.52
N PHE A 189 9.27 -5.30 21.67
CA PHE A 189 8.15 -5.67 22.55
C PHE A 189 8.55 -5.83 24.04
N SER A 190 9.84 -5.87 24.34
CA SER A 190 10.37 -5.99 25.71
C SER A 190 10.79 -4.64 26.30
N GLY A 191 10.71 -3.58 25.53
CA GLY A 191 11.13 -2.23 25.91
C GLY A 191 10.05 -1.41 26.60
N CYS A 192 10.27 -0.09 26.61
CA CYS A 192 9.39 0.88 27.28
C CYS A 192 8.19 1.32 26.42
N LEU A 193 8.03 0.79 25.21
CA LEU A 193 6.92 1.16 24.35
C LEU A 193 5.60 0.56 24.88
N PRO A 194 4.47 1.29 24.72
CA PRO A 194 3.15 0.72 24.93
C PRO A 194 2.91 -0.48 24.00
N SER A 195 1.93 -1.32 24.33
CA SER A 195 1.53 -2.44 23.48
C SER A 195 1.25 -1.97 22.04
N LEU A 196 1.80 -2.68 21.06
CA LEU A 196 1.71 -2.28 19.65
C LEU A 196 1.49 -3.48 18.73
N ILE A 197 1.01 -3.16 17.52
CA ILE A 197 1.01 -4.06 16.37
C ILE A 197 2.06 -3.53 15.40
N MET A 198 3.03 -4.35 15.00
CA MET A 198 4.02 -3.98 14.00
C MET A 198 3.73 -4.68 12.67
N VAL A 199 3.76 -3.91 11.57
CA VAL A 199 3.43 -4.36 10.22
C VAL A 199 4.53 -3.97 9.25
N THR A 200 4.88 -4.85 8.31
CA THR A 200 5.70 -4.48 7.15
C THR A 200 5.05 -4.90 5.84
N GLY A 201 5.10 -4.02 4.85
CA GLY A 201 4.73 -4.32 3.46
C GLY A 201 5.91 -4.78 2.61
N LYS A 202 7.11 -4.89 3.19
CA LYS A 202 8.37 -5.21 2.48
C LYS A 202 8.61 -4.28 1.29
N GLY A 203 8.66 -2.99 1.55
CA GLY A 203 8.68 -1.89 0.58
C GLY A 203 7.26 -1.44 0.23
N VAL A 204 6.97 -1.21 -1.05
CA VAL A 204 5.62 -0.81 -1.49
C VAL A 204 4.59 -1.84 -1.02
N PRO A 205 3.61 -1.45 -0.18
CA PRO A 205 2.68 -2.39 0.42
C PRO A 205 1.75 -3.01 -0.62
N ASP A 206 1.46 -4.30 -0.45
CA ASP A 206 0.40 -4.96 -1.20
C ASP A 206 -1.00 -4.57 -0.69
N LEU A 207 -2.02 -5.02 -1.39
CA LEU A 207 -3.40 -4.71 -1.06
C LEU A 207 -3.81 -5.23 0.32
N ALA A 208 -3.44 -6.48 0.65
CA ALA A 208 -3.81 -7.11 1.91
C ALA A 208 -3.18 -6.37 3.11
N THR A 209 -1.93 -5.95 3.00
CA THR A 209 -1.25 -5.16 4.02
C THR A 209 -1.97 -3.84 4.28
N ARG A 210 -2.35 -3.12 3.23
CA ARG A 210 -3.09 -1.86 3.36
C ARG A 210 -4.48 -2.06 3.95
N GLN A 211 -5.19 -3.11 3.53
CA GLN A 211 -6.51 -3.46 4.07
C GLN A 211 -6.43 -3.80 5.57
N LEU A 212 -5.40 -4.56 6.00
CA LEU A 212 -5.23 -4.89 7.41
C LEU A 212 -4.98 -3.64 8.26
N VAL A 213 -4.06 -2.76 7.82
CA VAL A 213 -3.76 -1.51 8.54
C VAL A 213 -5.01 -0.63 8.62
N HIS A 214 -5.75 -0.48 7.51
CA HIS A 214 -7.01 0.28 7.50
C HIS A 214 -8.07 -0.35 8.43
N LEU A 215 -8.28 -1.66 8.35
CA LEU A 215 -9.24 -2.39 9.19
C LEU A 215 -8.96 -2.17 10.68
N LEU A 216 -7.72 -2.40 11.10
CA LEU A 216 -7.32 -2.25 12.50
C LEU A 216 -7.44 -0.79 12.97
N SER A 217 -6.96 0.15 12.17
CA SER A 217 -7.08 1.57 12.48
C SER A 217 -8.53 2.03 12.58
N SER A 218 -9.38 1.63 11.65
CA SER A 218 -10.80 2.06 11.63
C SER A 218 -11.63 1.40 12.73
N GLN A 219 -11.45 0.10 12.95
CA GLN A 219 -12.25 -0.67 13.91
C GLN A 219 -11.86 -0.37 15.36
N PHE A 220 -10.57 -0.28 15.66
CA PHE A 220 -10.06 -0.11 17.04
C PHE A 220 -9.60 1.33 17.32
N LYS A 221 -9.73 2.24 16.35
CA LYS A 221 -9.27 3.64 16.46
C LYS A 221 -7.79 3.77 16.79
N LEU A 222 -6.99 2.85 16.29
CA LEU A 222 -5.55 2.84 16.52
C LEU A 222 -4.86 3.89 15.63
N PRO A 223 -4.02 4.75 16.19
CA PRO A 223 -3.14 5.60 15.40
C PRO A 223 -2.14 4.74 14.61
N VAL A 224 -1.82 5.18 13.40
CA VAL A 224 -0.88 4.50 12.50
C VAL A 224 0.37 5.36 12.34
N LEU A 225 1.49 4.86 12.84
CA LEU A 225 2.80 5.48 12.76
C LEU A 225 3.60 4.79 11.67
N ILE A 226 4.10 5.54 10.69
CA ILE A 226 4.78 4.97 9.52
C ILE A 226 6.25 5.36 9.55
N LEU A 227 7.11 4.35 9.61
CA LEU A 227 8.56 4.47 9.61
C LEU A 227 9.11 4.06 8.24
N THR A 228 9.63 5.03 7.49
CA THR A 228 10.20 4.85 6.15
C THR A 228 11.58 5.48 6.05
N ASP A 229 12.32 5.13 5.01
CA ASP A 229 13.58 5.78 4.69
C ASP A 229 13.37 7.27 4.39
N CYS A 230 14.42 8.07 4.61
CA CYS A 230 14.47 9.47 4.22
C CYS A 230 14.82 9.60 2.74
N ASP A 231 13.86 9.25 1.88
CA ASP A 231 13.97 9.41 0.44
C ASP A 231 12.58 9.59 -0.21
N PRO A 232 12.51 9.99 -1.49
CA PRO A 232 11.23 10.20 -2.15
C PRO A 232 10.36 8.94 -2.29
N TYR A 233 10.94 7.74 -2.22
CA TYR A 233 10.19 6.49 -2.30
C TYR A 233 9.60 6.10 -0.95
N GLY A 234 10.32 6.33 0.15
CA GLY A 234 9.80 6.19 1.50
C GLY A 234 8.63 7.14 1.75
N LEU A 235 8.76 8.40 1.32
CA LEU A 235 7.66 9.37 1.38
C LEU A 235 6.45 8.95 0.52
N GLU A 236 6.67 8.35 -0.66
CA GLU A 236 5.60 7.79 -1.48
C GLU A 236 4.88 6.64 -0.78
N ILE A 237 5.61 5.76 -0.09
CA ILE A 237 5.03 4.67 0.70
C ILE A 237 4.14 5.23 1.81
N PHE A 238 4.62 6.25 2.54
CA PHE A 238 3.79 6.96 3.52
C PHE A 238 2.51 7.53 2.89
N PHE A 239 2.61 8.25 1.77
CA PHE A 239 1.44 8.79 1.08
C PHE A 239 0.47 7.70 0.60
N MET A 240 0.99 6.53 0.24
CA MET A 240 0.16 5.41 -0.18
C MET A 240 -0.73 4.87 0.95
N TYR A 241 -0.23 4.86 2.18
CA TYR A 241 -1.04 4.53 3.35
C TYR A 241 -2.00 5.67 3.72
N LYS A 242 -1.53 6.92 3.72
CA LYS A 242 -2.30 8.09 4.15
C LYS A 242 -3.39 8.49 3.16
N TYR A 243 -3.05 8.57 1.88
CA TYR A 243 -3.92 9.13 0.84
C TYR A 243 -4.39 8.11 -0.20
N GLY A 244 -3.83 6.92 -0.19
CA GLY A 244 -4.13 5.94 -1.22
C GLY A 244 -3.16 6.00 -2.40
N SER A 245 -3.54 5.38 -3.50
CA SER A 245 -2.73 5.35 -4.73
C SER A 245 -3.58 5.67 -5.95
N LEU A 246 -2.97 6.36 -6.91
CA LEU A 246 -3.60 6.73 -8.17
C LEU A 246 -4.27 5.53 -8.88
N ALA A 247 -3.57 4.40 -8.95
CA ALA A 247 -4.08 3.20 -9.62
C ALA A 247 -5.25 2.51 -8.90
N MET A 248 -5.50 2.86 -7.64
CA MET A 248 -6.56 2.26 -6.82
C MET A 248 -7.49 3.31 -6.19
N SER A 249 -7.60 4.48 -6.79
CA SER A 249 -8.46 5.57 -6.32
C SER A 249 -9.93 5.16 -6.23
N TRP A 250 -10.40 4.28 -7.09
CA TRP A 250 -11.75 3.71 -7.06
C TRP A 250 -12.04 2.86 -5.79
N ALA A 251 -10.99 2.44 -5.07
CA ALA A 251 -11.09 1.67 -3.83
C ALA A 251 -10.35 2.38 -2.67
N ALA A 252 -10.32 3.71 -2.66
CA ALA A 252 -9.57 4.50 -1.67
C ALA A 252 -10.10 4.29 -0.24
N GLU A 253 -11.41 4.29 -0.06
CA GLU A 253 -12.06 4.20 1.25
C GLU A 253 -11.57 3.01 2.12
N PRO A 254 -11.48 1.77 1.63
CA PRO A 254 -10.98 0.66 2.44
C PRO A 254 -9.45 0.54 2.50
N LEU A 255 -8.69 1.48 1.95
CA LEU A 255 -7.23 1.38 1.81
C LEU A 255 -6.46 2.57 2.38
N ALA A 256 -7.07 3.75 2.45
CA ALA A 256 -6.42 4.95 2.96
C ALA A 256 -6.68 5.12 4.46
N VAL A 257 -5.65 5.52 5.20
CA VAL A 257 -5.72 5.88 6.61
C VAL A 257 -5.31 7.34 6.74
N SER A 258 -6.25 8.27 6.56
CA SER A 258 -5.99 9.73 6.56
C SER A 258 -5.34 10.22 7.85
N SER A 259 -5.60 9.56 8.98
CA SER A 259 -5.02 9.85 10.29
C SER A 259 -3.60 9.30 10.49
N SER A 260 -3.02 8.59 9.52
CA SER A 260 -1.65 8.10 9.65
C SER A 260 -0.65 9.26 9.65
N VAL A 261 0.43 9.08 10.41
CA VAL A 261 1.49 10.07 10.56
C VAL A 261 2.84 9.50 10.13
N TRP A 262 3.69 10.36 9.59
CA TRP A 262 5.05 10.01 9.23
C TRP A 262 5.95 10.11 10.46
N LEU A 263 6.30 8.96 11.02
CA LEU A 263 7.15 8.87 12.21
C LEU A 263 8.61 9.20 11.90
N GLY A 264 9.07 8.91 10.73
CA GLY A 264 10.45 9.14 10.28
C GLY A 264 10.86 8.12 9.21
N LEU A 265 12.11 8.11 8.73
CA LEU A 265 13.17 9.05 9.09
C LEU A 265 12.90 10.43 8.48
N LEU A 266 12.75 11.48 9.30
CA LEU A 266 12.47 12.80 8.77
C LEU A 266 13.75 13.49 8.26
N PRO A 267 13.71 14.21 7.12
CA PRO A 267 14.83 15.02 6.64
C PRO A 267 15.40 16.00 7.68
N SER A 268 14.52 16.65 8.45
CA SER A 268 14.92 17.58 9.51
C SER A 268 15.70 16.94 10.67
N GLU A 269 15.61 15.62 10.84
CA GLU A 269 16.28 14.89 11.93
C GLU A 269 17.73 14.46 11.59
N LEU A 270 18.08 14.44 10.29
CA LEU A 270 19.37 13.91 9.85
C LEU A 270 20.57 14.61 10.54
N SER A 271 20.47 15.92 10.76
CA SER A 271 21.51 16.67 11.47
C SER A 271 21.54 16.39 12.97
N VAL A 272 20.38 16.15 13.59
CA VAL A 272 20.28 15.82 15.03
C VAL A 272 20.80 14.43 15.30
N LEU A 273 20.55 13.51 14.38
CA LEU A 273 21.01 12.13 14.45
C LEU A 273 22.49 11.98 14.09
N ASP A 274 23.16 13.07 13.69
CA ASP A 274 24.57 13.10 13.28
C ASP A 274 24.87 12.13 12.13
N ILE A 275 23.90 11.98 11.21
CA ILE A 275 24.09 11.20 9.98
C ILE A 275 24.92 12.04 9.03
N GLY A 276 26.21 11.71 8.97
CA GLY A 276 27.17 12.45 8.16
C GLY A 276 26.89 12.38 6.65
N ASN A 277 27.22 13.46 5.94
CA ASN A 277 27.03 13.54 4.48
C ASN A 277 27.74 12.39 3.73
N SER A 278 28.82 11.84 4.26
CA SER A 278 29.55 10.71 3.67
C SER A 278 28.76 9.39 3.68
N SER A 279 27.85 9.24 4.62
CA SER A 279 27.01 8.04 4.77
C SER A 279 25.77 8.10 3.88
N MET A 280 25.35 9.29 3.47
CA MET A 280 24.15 9.51 2.65
C MET A 280 24.46 9.43 1.15
N LYS A 281 23.57 8.82 0.38
CA LYS A 281 23.66 8.75 -1.08
C LYS A 281 23.09 10.02 -1.72
N PRO A 282 23.71 10.60 -2.77
CA PRO A 282 23.13 11.73 -3.49
C PRO A 282 21.82 11.34 -4.17
N HIS A 283 20.90 12.29 -4.35
CA HIS A 283 19.72 12.09 -5.16
C HIS A 283 20.08 11.83 -6.62
N SER A 284 19.42 10.87 -7.23
CA SER A 284 19.45 10.65 -8.68
C SER A 284 18.48 11.60 -9.40
N ASP A 285 18.59 11.70 -10.72
CA ASP A 285 17.62 12.42 -11.55
C ASP A 285 16.18 11.88 -11.36
N MET A 286 16.04 10.59 -11.09
CA MET A 286 14.72 9.99 -10.82
C MET A 286 14.16 10.44 -9.47
N ASP A 287 14.99 10.53 -8.42
CA ASP A 287 14.59 11.04 -7.10
C ASP A 287 14.11 12.49 -7.23
N THR A 288 14.87 13.32 -7.94
CA THR A 288 14.55 14.73 -8.19
C THR A 288 13.23 14.90 -8.96
N ARG A 289 13.02 14.14 -10.04
CA ARG A 289 11.75 14.15 -10.77
C ARG A 289 10.57 13.73 -9.92
N LYS A 290 10.76 12.69 -9.09
CA LYS A 290 9.72 12.20 -8.18
C LYS A 290 9.32 13.24 -7.15
N MET A 291 10.27 13.95 -6.54
CA MET A 291 9.99 15.05 -5.62
C MET A 291 9.23 16.20 -6.30
N MET A 292 9.62 16.56 -7.55
CA MET A 292 8.89 17.57 -8.35
C MET A 292 7.44 17.18 -8.65
N GLU A 293 7.18 15.89 -8.89
CA GLU A 293 5.83 15.40 -9.10
C GLU A 293 5.02 15.38 -7.79
N MET A 294 5.65 15.00 -6.69
CA MET A 294 5.01 15.00 -5.37
C MET A 294 4.62 16.41 -4.94
N SER A 295 5.49 17.40 -5.11
CA SER A 295 5.23 18.78 -4.69
C SER A 295 4.00 19.41 -5.36
N LYS A 296 3.56 18.87 -6.52
CA LYS A 296 2.38 19.36 -7.26
C LYS A 296 1.08 18.67 -6.86
N ARG A 297 1.11 17.68 -5.98
CA ARG A 297 -0.07 16.90 -5.62
C ARG A 297 -1.06 17.74 -4.83
N GLU A 298 -2.34 17.63 -5.17
CA GLU A 298 -3.43 18.43 -4.59
C GLU A 298 -3.42 18.42 -3.07
N TYR A 299 -3.29 17.25 -2.44
CA TYR A 299 -3.29 17.11 -0.98
C TYR A 299 -2.12 17.81 -0.27
N LEU A 300 -1.00 18.04 -0.96
CA LEU A 300 0.10 18.86 -0.41
C LEU A 300 -0.13 20.36 -0.59
N GLN A 301 -1.00 20.77 -1.53
CA GLN A 301 -1.21 22.18 -1.84
C GLN A 301 -2.38 22.80 -1.06
N LEU A 302 -3.43 22.03 -0.80
CA LEU A 302 -4.71 22.55 -0.29
C LEU A 302 -4.83 22.54 1.22
N GLU A 303 -4.09 21.74 1.96
CA GLU A 303 -4.30 21.59 3.40
C GLU A 303 -3.20 22.26 4.23
N SER A 304 -3.60 23.12 5.15
CA SER A 304 -2.70 23.69 6.17
C SER A 304 -2.09 22.61 7.07
N GLU A 305 -2.83 21.52 7.30
CA GLU A 305 -2.37 20.35 8.07
C GLU A 305 -1.15 19.66 7.44
N ASN A 306 -0.94 19.82 6.14
CA ASN A 306 0.18 19.25 5.41
C ASN A 306 1.39 20.20 5.28
N GLU A 307 1.39 21.32 5.99
CA GLU A 307 2.52 22.25 5.99
C GLU A 307 3.82 21.57 6.47
N GLY A 308 3.74 20.73 7.50
CA GLY A 308 4.87 19.93 7.97
C GLY A 308 5.46 19.03 6.88
N LEU A 309 4.59 18.33 6.13
CA LEU A 309 5.02 17.46 5.03
C LEU A 309 5.66 18.24 3.87
N ARG A 310 5.13 19.43 3.54
CA ARG A 310 5.75 20.30 2.53
C ARG A 310 7.14 20.73 2.97
N ARG A 311 7.27 21.17 4.23
CA ARG A 311 8.54 21.58 4.79
C ARG A 311 9.58 20.46 4.76
N GLU A 312 9.20 19.25 5.13
CA GLU A 312 10.12 18.10 5.07
C GLU A 312 10.52 17.75 3.63
N LEU A 313 9.60 17.88 2.67
CA LEU A 313 9.93 17.69 1.26
C LEU A 313 10.90 18.76 0.73
N GLU A 314 10.76 20.03 1.18
CA GLU A 314 11.69 21.12 0.87
C GLU A 314 13.08 20.85 1.50
N ILE A 315 13.13 20.45 2.77
CA ILE A 315 14.38 20.08 3.43
C ILE A 315 15.06 18.90 2.71
N MET A 316 14.29 17.88 2.32
CA MET A 316 14.81 16.74 1.54
C MET A 316 15.42 17.20 0.21
N TRP A 317 14.76 18.17 -0.45
CA TRP A 317 15.24 18.77 -1.68
C TRP A 317 16.57 19.51 -1.47
N ASP A 318 16.64 20.37 -0.45
CA ASP A 318 17.81 21.19 -0.13
C ASP A 318 19.03 20.36 0.29
N ILE A 319 18.81 19.29 1.04
CA ILE A 319 19.86 18.35 1.42
C ILE A 319 20.46 17.65 0.18
N GLY A 320 19.63 17.36 -0.84
CA GLY A 320 20.05 16.70 -2.08
C GLY A 320 20.58 15.28 -1.87
N ARG A 321 20.30 14.66 -0.74
CA ARG A 321 20.78 13.34 -0.33
C ARG A 321 19.69 12.54 0.36
N LYS A 322 19.80 11.22 0.31
CA LYS A 322 18.91 10.26 0.93
C LYS A 322 19.61 9.42 1.98
N ALA A 323 18.89 9.12 3.05
CA ALA A 323 19.36 8.30 4.16
C ALA A 323 18.45 7.09 4.36
N GLU A 324 19.04 5.95 4.62
CA GLU A 324 18.33 4.71 4.94
C GLU A 324 18.27 4.51 6.46
N ILE A 325 17.16 3.98 6.97
CA ILE A 325 17.01 3.68 8.42
C ILE A 325 18.13 2.77 8.92
N GLN A 326 18.59 1.83 8.08
CA GLN A 326 19.69 0.94 8.41
C GLN A 326 20.98 1.68 8.79
N GLN A 327 21.21 2.88 8.26
CA GLN A 327 22.38 3.69 8.62
C GLN A 327 22.36 4.11 10.09
N ILE A 328 21.16 4.37 10.65
CA ILE A 328 21.01 4.66 12.08
C ILE A 328 21.38 3.43 12.91
N VAL A 329 20.93 2.26 12.47
CA VAL A 329 21.22 0.98 13.13
C VAL A 329 22.71 0.66 13.12
N GLU A 330 23.40 0.92 12.00
CA GLU A 330 24.82 0.64 11.82
C GLU A 330 25.74 1.65 12.53
N MET A 331 25.30 2.88 12.72
CA MET A 331 26.10 3.97 13.31
C MET A 331 25.99 4.06 14.84
N ARG A 332 25.05 3.37 15.44
CA ARG A 332 24.75 3.39 16.88
C ARG A 332 24.87 2.00 17.48
N ASP A 333 24.83 1.96 18.80
CA ASP A 333 24.84 0.71 19.55
C ASP A 333 23.65 -0.22 19.19
N ASP A 334 23.83 -1.50 19.40
CA ASP A 334 22.77 -2.50 19.23
C ASP A 334 21.53 -2.12 20.03
N GLY A 335 20.38 -2.12 19.36
CA GLY A 335 19.09 -1.78 19.99
C GLY A 335 18.72 -0.30 19.98
N PHE A 336 19.58 0.62 19.52
CA PHE A 336 19.30 2.07 19.53
C PHE A 336 17.92 2.40 18.90
N LEU A 337 17.59 1.80 17.76
CA LEU A 337 16.32 2.06 17.08
C LEU A 337 15.10 1.66 17.92
N ALA A 338 15.14 0.47 18.54
CA ALA A 338 14.03 -0.07 19.33
C ALA A 338 13.92 0.52 20.74
N GLN A 339 15.07 0.82 21.37
CA GLN A 339 15.14 1.15 22.79
C GLN A 339 15.30 2.63 23.09
N GLU A 340 15.77 3.43 22.12
CA GLU A 340 16.01 4.87 22.30
C GLU A 340 15.23 5.69 21.27
N TYR A 341 15.47 5.52 19.98
CA TYR A 341 14.91 6.38 18.93
C TYR A 341 13.37 6.33 18.89
N LEU A 342 12.79 5.13 18.74
CA LEU A 342 11.34 4.99 18.68
C LEU A 342 10.65 5.41 19.99
N PRO A 343 11.10 5.01 21.19
CA PRO A 343 10.54 5.51 22.44
C PRO A 343 10.62 7.03 22.59
N TRP A 344 11.75 7.62 22.18
CA TRP A 344 11.91 9.08 22.20
C TRP A 344 10.93 9.79 21.27
N LYS A 345 10.78 9.28 20.02
CA LYS A 345 9.83 9.82 19.04
C LYS A 345 8.38 9.73 19.53
N ILE A 346 8.00 8.57 20.02
CA ILE A 346 6.63 8.26 20.43
C ILE A 346 6.24 9.03 21.68
N SER A 347 7.13 9.09 22.70
CA SER A 347 6.84 9.82 23.96
C SER A 347 6.69 11.33 23.76
N ARG A 348 7.29 11.90 22.72
CA ARG A 348 7.23 13.34 22.41
C ARG A 348 6.26 13.68 21.28
N CYS A 349 5.54 12.70 20.75
CA CYS A 349 4.70 12.90 19.56
C CYS A 349 5.47 13.57 18.41
N SER A 350 6.73 13.18 18.21
CA SER A 350 7.65 13.78 17.23
C SER A 350 7.46 13.14 15.85
N TRP A 351 6.35 13.45 15.20
CA TRP A 351 5.98 12.99 13.86
C TRP A 351 5.21 14.07 13.10
N ILE A 352 4.92 13.82 11.82
CA ILE A 352 4.20 14.74 10.93
C ILE A 352 3.01 14.04 10.28
#